data_5f7919ddf7318f3908d963d09ecda233
#
_entry.id   5f7919ddf7318f3908d963d09ecda233
#
_cell.length_a   1.000
_cell.length_b   1.000
_cell.length_c   1.000
_cell.angle_alpha   90.00
_cell.angle_beta   90.00
_cell.angle_gamma   90.00
#
_symmetry.space_group_name_H-M   'P 1'
#
loop_
_entity.id
_entity.type
_entity.pdbx_description
1 polymer ?
#
loop_
_entity_poly.entity_id
_entity_poly.type
_entity_poly.pdbx_seq_one_letter_code
_entity_poly.pdbx_strand_id
1 'polypeptide(L)'
;MPVVTLITDFGNKDYAVAAVKGAIVSTVQNPQVIDISHQIEPYNVTQAAYVLKNAYKTFPKGSIHIIGVESEKTPENEHLAMFFDGHYFIGADNGIFSIIKGVLKADKIVSINIHDQSTIVFPVLDAFIKVAAHLSRSGTLDVIGKTADQIRELVELRPVINMKGDQIVGSVIYVDNYGNVITNITRKIFNEICKSRGFTIFARNVKFRKVYETYSDAIDFNIPKEKRDEDGKKIALFNDADHLELAIYKSNPHSVGSAFSLFGLEYRDSVTVKFE
;
A
#
# COMPACT_ATOMS: atom_id res chain seq x y z
N MET A 1 -23.11 11.79 4.16
CA MET A 1 -22.44 11.95 2.85
C MET A 1 -21.56 10.71 2.65
N PRO A 2 -21.72 9.98 1.54
CA PRO A 2 -20.89 8.81 1.28
C PRO A 2 -19.46 9.24 0.96
N VAL A 3 -18.48 8.60 1.59
CA VAL A 3 -17.07 8.78 1.27
C VAL A 3 -16.68 7.74 0.22
N VAL A 4 -16.19 8.21 -0.92
CA VAL A 4 -15.69 7.37 -2.01
C VAL A 4 -14.19 7.68 -2.19
N THR A 5 -13.35 6.69 -2.04
CA THR A 5 -11.91 6.88 -2.23
C THR A 5 -11.45 6.22 -3.53
N LEU A 6 -10.40 6.78 -4.12
CA LEU A 6 -9.81 6.29 -5.36
C LEU A 6 -8.33 5.93 -5.14
N ILE A 7 -7.97 4.72 -5.57
CA ILE A 7 -6.58 4.32 -5.73
C ILE A 7 -6.43 3.69 -7.12
N THR A 8 -5.53 4.24 -7.95
CA THR A 8 -5.38 3.83 -9.35
C THR A 8 -3.93 3.89 -9.81
N ASP A 9 -3.63 3.21 -10.91
CA ASP A 9 -2.38 3.30 -11.65
C ASP A 9 -2.49 4.19 -12.92
N PHE A 10 -3.54 5.04 -12.99
CA PHE A 10 -3.82 5.88 -14.17
C PHE A 10 -2.88 7.07 -14.30
N GLY A 11 -2.21 7.48 -13.22
CA GLY A 11 -1.47 8.73 -13.16
C GLY A 11 -2.40 9.95 -13.19
N ASN A 12 -1.79 11.14 -13.24
CA ASN A 12 -2.49 12.43 -13.30
C ASN A 12 -2.23 13.18 -14.60
N LYS A 13 -1.71 12.49 -15.64
CA LYS A 13 -1.27 13.13 -16.88
C LYS A 13 -2.42 13.36 -17.86
N ASP A 14 -3.39 12.47 -17.88
CA ASP A 14 -4.49 12.47 -18.85
C ASP A 14 -5.88 12.63 -18.19
N TYR A 15 -6.92 12.38 -18.97
CA TYR A 15 -8.32 12.60 -18.57
C TYR A 15 -8.91 11.51 -17.66
N ALA A 16 -8.28 10.34 -17.51
CA ALA A 16 -8.88 9.16 -16.90
C ALA A 16 -9.39 9.42 -15.48
N VAL A 17 -8.54 10.00 -14.61
CA VAL A 17 -8.92 10.35 -13.24
C VAL A 17 -10.06 11.38 -13.20
N ALA A 18 -9.99 12.39 -14.06
CA ALA A 18 -11.03 13.43 -14.12
C ALA A 18 -12.38 12.85 -14.57
N ALA A 19 -12.39 11.95 -15.56
CA ALA A 19 -13.59 11.26 -16.03
C ALA A 19 -14.22 10.40 -14.92
N VAL A 20 -13.41 9.63 -14.17
CA VAL A 20 -13.87 8.83 -13.03
C VAL A 20 -14.51 9.72 -11.96
N LYS A 21 -13.85 10.81 -11.57
CA LYS A 21 -14.38 11.76 -10.58
C LYS A 21 -15.69 12.41 -11.05
N GLY A 22 -15.73 12.86 -12.30
CA GLY A 22 -16.93 13.44 -12.90
C GLY A 22 -18.09 12.47 -12.90
N ALA A 23 -17.87 11.20 -13.23
CA ALA A 23 -18.89 10.18 -13.20
C ALA A 23 -19.36 9.86 -11.77
N ILE A 24 -18.47 9.84 -10.77
CA ILE A 24 -18.86 9.67 -9.37
C ILE A 24 -19.77 10.82 -8.92
N VAL A 25 -19.38 12.08 -9.17
CA VAL A 25 -20.15 13.26 -8.79
C VAL A 25 -21.52 13.29 -9.47
N SER A 26 -21.62 12.79 -10.70
CA SER A 26 -22.88 12.72 -11.45
C SER A 26 -23.82 11.58 -11.00
N THR A 27 -23.26 10.51 -10.40
CA THR A 27 -24.01 9.26 -10.14
C THR A 27 -24.30 9.06 -8.65
N VAL A 28 -23.40 9.47 -7.77
CA VAL A 28 -23.50 9.36 -6.32
C VAL A 28 -24.04 10.66 -5.74
N GLN A 29 -25.03 10.58 -4.86
CA GLN A 29 -25.63 11.77 -4.26
C GLN A 29 -24.69 12.38 -3.20
N ASN A 30 -24.26 13.62 -3.40
CA ASN A 30 -23.39 14.38 -2.49
C ASN A 30 -22.15 13.59 -2.02
N PRO A 31 -21.31 13.06 -2.94
CA PRO A 31 -20.16 12.28 -2.54
C PRO A 31 -19.03 13.15 -2.00
N GLN A 32 -18.27 12.63 -1.03
CA GLN A 32 -16.90 13.08 -0.76
C GLN A 32 -15.97 12.19 -1.55
N VAL A 33 -15.32 12.71 -2.59
CA VAL A 33 -14.35 11.96 -3.39
C VAL A 33 -12.95 12.31 -2.90
N ILE A 34 -12.21 11.29 -2.44
CA ILE A 34 -10.87 11.46 -1.86
C ILE A 34 -9.88 10.55 -2.59
N ASP A 35 -8.79 11.13 -3.08
CA ASP A 35 -7.73 10.37 -3.69
C ASP A 35 -6.81 9.77 -2.62
N ILE A 36 -6.62 8.45 -2.67
CA ILE A 36 -5.56 7.80 -1.91
C ILE A 36 -4.25 7.94 -2.69
N SER A 37 -4.24 7.49 -3.95
CA SER A 37 -3.13 7.72 -4.88
C SER A 37 -3.57 7.40 -6.31
N HIS A 38 -3.06 8.17 -7.28
CA HIS A 38 -3.16 7.85 -8.70
C HIS A 38 -1.78 7.54 -9.31
N GLN A 39 -0.75 7.44 -8.46
CA GLN A 39 0.64 7.22 -8.87
C GLN A 39 1.15 5.83 -8.46
N ILE A 40 0.25 4.86 -8.43
CA ILE A 40 0.65 3.47 -8.34
C ILE A 40 1.35 3.13 -9.67
N GLU A 41 2.47 2.43 -9.58
CA GLU A 41 3.13 1.92 -10.81
C GLU A 41 2.16 1.03 -11.59
N PRO A 42 2.12 1.15 -12.92
CA PRO A 42 1.20 0.38 -13.75
C PRO A 42 1.24 -1.12 -13.40
N TYR A 43 0.07 -1.70 -13.14
CA TYR A 43 -0.14 -3.10 -12.79
C TYR A 43 0.51 -3.57 -11.47
N ASN A 44 1.02 -2.65 -10.63
CA ASN A 44 1.66 -3.02 -9.37
C ASN A 44 0.62 -3.18 -8.23
N VAL A 45 -0.02 -4.34 -8.21
CA VAL A 45 -1.05 -4.71 -7.21
C VAL A 45 -0.51 -4.69 -5.79
N THR A 46 0.74 -5.10 -5.56
CA THR A 46 1.34 -5.14 -4.22
C THR A 46 1.61 -3.74 -3.67
N GLN A 47 2.03 -2.80 -4.51
CA GLN A 47 2.19 -1.41 -4.15
C GLN A 47 0.83 -0.78 -3.79
N ALA A 48 -0.20 -1.01 -4.63
CA ALA A 48 -1.55 -0.55 -4.35
C ALA A 48 -2.09 -1.09 -3.03
N ALA A 49 -1.88 -2.37 -2.77
CA ALA A 49 -2.30 -3.01 -1.53
C ALA A 49 -1.60 -2.43 -0.31
N TYR A 50 -0.27 -2.18 -0.38
CA TYR A 50 0.48 -1.52 0.70
C TYR A 50 -0.10 -0.13 1.02
N VAL A 51 -0.28 0.70 0.00
CA VAL A 51 -0.80 2.06 0.18
C VAL A 51 -2.23 2.04 0.73
N LEU A 52 -3.12 1.24 0.14
CA LEU A 52 -4.53 1.15 0.56
C LEU A 52 -4.68 0.58 1.97
N LYS A 53 -3.95 -0.49 2.32
CA LYS A 53 -4.00 -1.16 3.62
C LYS A 53 -3.62 -0.22 4.77
N ASN A 54 -2.68 0.69 4.52
CA ASN A 54 -2.26 1.68 5.51
C ASN A 54 -3.17 2.92 5.56
N ALA A 55 -3.91 3.21 4.49
CA ALA A 55 -4.80 4.36 4.43
C ALA A 55 -6.25 4.07 4.87
N TYR A 56 -6.85 2.94 4.44
CA TYR A 56 -8.31 2.75 4.53
C TYR A 56 -8.87 2.84 5.95
N LYS A 57 -8.11 2.41 6.95
CA LYS A 57 -8.55 2.39 8.36
C LYS A 57 -8.76 3.78 8.95
N THR A 58 -8.19 4.82 8.35
CA THR A 58 -8.37 6.21 8.80
C THR A 58 -9.68 6.81 8.29
N PHE A 59 -10.35 6.17 7.35
CA PHE A 59 -11.64 6.62 6.82
C PHE A 59 -12.80 6.14 7.69
N PRO A 60 -13.94 6.85 7.67
CA PRO A 60 -15.14 6.43 8.38
C PRO A 60 -15.64 5.05 7.89
N LYS A 61 -16.19 4.25 8.80
CA LYS A 61 -16.88 3.00 8.43
C LYS A 61 -18.00 3.29 7.42
N GLY A 62 -18.22 2.39 6.48
CA GLY A 62 -19.12 2.57 5.35
C GLY A 62 -18.46 3.27 4.14
N SER A 63 -17.20 3.71 4.23
CA SER A 63 -16.48 4.24 3.08
C SER A 63 -16.34 3.20 1.97
N ILE A 64 -16.38 3.67 0.73
CA ILE A 64 -16.31 2.86 -0.49
C ILE A 64 -14.96 3.12 -1.16
N HIS A 65 -14.11 2.11 -1.24
CA HIS A 65 -12.78 2.19 -1.83
C HIS A 65 -12.81 1.59 -3.24
N ILE A 66 -12.64 2.41 -4.27
CA ILE A 66 -12.55 1.98 -5.67
C ILE A 66 -11.07 1.77 -6.02
N ILE A 67 -10.75 0.57 -6.50
CA ILE A 67 -9.40 0.13 -6.83
C ILE A 67 -9.30 -0.03 -8.35
N GLY A 68 -8.68 0.95 -9.00
CA GLY A 68 -8.46 0.97 -10.45
C GLY A 68 -7.02 0.63 -10.81
N VAL A 69 -6.51 -0.49 -10.27
CA VAL A 69 -5.18 -1.02 -10.57
C VAL A 69 -5.35 -2.38 -11.20
N GLU A 70 -4.74 -2.61 -12.37
CA GLU A 70 -4.93 -3.85 -13.14
C GLU A 70 -6.41 -4.25 -13.18
N SER A 71 -7.26 -3.30 -13.59
CA SER A 71 -8.71 -3.41 -13.43
C SER A 71 -9.44 -4.04 -14.60
N GLU A 72 -8.74 -4.49 -15.64
CA GLU A 72 -9.34 -5.14 -16.80
C GLU A 72 -10.04 -6.46 -16.41
N LYS A 73 -11.24 -6.67 -16.93
CA LYS A 73 -11.97 -7.92 -16.78
C LYS A 73 -11.47 -8.95 -17.80
N THR A 74 -10.99 -10.08 -17.31
CA THR A 74 -10.59 -11.21 -18.12
C THR A 74 -11.23 -12.50 -17.59
N PRO A 75 -11.14 -13.63 -18.31
CA PRO A 75 -11.58 -14.92 -17.74
C PRO A 75 -10.87 -15.33 -16.45
N GLU A 76 -9.69 -14.76 -16.18
CA GLU A 76 -8.87 -15.04 -15.00
C GLU A 76 -8.95 -13.94 -13.93
N ASN A 77 -9.62 -12.81 -14.26
CA ASN A 77 -9.63 -11.61 -13.43
C ASN A 77 -11.06 -11.03 -13.37
N GLU A 78 -11.90 -11.65 -12.55
CA GLU A 78 -13.28 -11.20 -12.33
C GLU A 78 -13.32 -9.85 -11.58
N HIS A 79 -14.45 -9.17 -11.63
CA HIS A 79 -14.67 -7.96 -10.82
C HIS A 79 -15.37 -8.32 -9.52
N LEU A 80 -14.84 -7.85 -8.41
CA LEU A 80 -15.33 -8.15 -7.07
C LEU A 80 -15.76 -6.90 -6.32
N ALA A 81 -16.73 -7.08 -5.42
CA ALA A 81 -17.00 -6.16 -4.35
C ALA A 81 -16.94 -6.90 -3.01
N MET A 82 -16.17 -6.36 -2.07
CA MET A 82 -15.94 -6.93 -0.75
C MET A 82 -16.41 -5.98 0.34
N PHE A 83 -17.10 -6.52 1.35
CA PHE A 83 -17.32 -5.84 2.63
C PHE A 83 -16.40 -6.46 3.66
N PHE A 84 -15.52 -5.65 4.22
CA PHE A 84 -14.50 -6.09 5.16
C PHE A 84 -14.15 -4.95 6.12
N ASP A 85 -14.03 -5.28 7.40
CA ASP A 85 -13.68 -4.32 8.46
C ASP A 85 -14.56 -3.04 8.43
N GLY A 86 -15.84 -3.19 8.08
CA GLY A 86 -16.78 -2.09 7.98
C GLY A 86 -16.63 -1.18 6.76
N HIS A 87 -15.83 -1.54 5.78
CA HIS A 87 -15.59 -0.80 4.54
C HIS A 87 -15.97 -1.61 3.31
N TYR A 88 -16.30 -0.94 2.22
CA TYR A 88 -16.52 -1.55 0.91
C TYR A 88 -15.28 -1.37 0.04
N PHE A 89 -14.87 -2.43 -0.64
CA PHE A 89 -13.78 -2.43 -1.61
C PHE A 89 -14.30 -2.94 -2.94
N ILE A 90 -14.02 -2.23 -4.03
CA ILE A 90 -14.48 -2.57 -5.38
C ILE A 90 -13.25 -2.60 -6.28
N GLY A 91 -13.02 -3.69 -7.00
CA GLY A 91 -11.85 -3.86 -7.86
C GLY A 91 -11.88 -5.16 -8.66
N ALA A 92 -10.77 -5.46 -9.33
CA ALA A 92 -10.57 -6.73 -10.01
C ALA A 92 -9.99 -7.78 -9.05
N ASP A 93 -10.26 -9.06 -9.31
CA ASP A 93 -9.73 -10.21 -8.55
C ASP A 93 -8.29 -10.53 -8.96
N ASN A 94 -7.43 -9.52 -8.90
CA ASN A 94 -6.01 -9.63 -9.21
C ASN A 94 -5.15 -10.01 -7.99
N GLY A 95 -5.79 -10.36 -6.88
CA GLY A 95 -5.16 -10.76 -5.61
C GLY A 95 -5.08 -9.65 -4.58
N ILE A 96 -5.46 -8.40 -4.90
CA ILE A 96 -5.39 -7.27 -3.95
C ILE A 96 -6.27 -7.50 -2.73
N PHE A 97 -7.44 -8.12 -2.89
CA PHE A 97 -8.36 -8.42 -1.80
C PHE A 97 -7.76 -9.38 -0.77
N SER A 98 -6.95 -10.35 -1.23
CA SER A 98 -6.26 -11.29 -0.35
C SER A 98 -5.24 -10.59 0.54
N ILE A 99 -4.51 -9.61 0.00
CA ILE A 99 -3.53 -8.82 0.76
C ILE A 99 -4.25 -7.88 1.75
N ILE A 100 -5.34 -7.22 1.34
CA ILE A 100 -6.10 -6.30 2.20
C ILE A 100 -6.67 -7.02 3.42
N LYS A 101 -7.37 -8.16 3.20
CA LYS A 101 -7.95 -8.94 4.30
C LYS A 101 -6.89 -9.70 5.12
N GLY A 102 -5.75 -10.02 4.52
CA GLY A 102 -4.72 -10.85 5.12
C GLY A 102 -5.29 -12.21 5.54
N VAL A 103 -4.99 -12.62 6.77
CA VAL A 103 -5.50 -13.89 7.35
C VAL A 103 -6.94 -13.80 7.87
N LEU A 104 -7.53 -12.61 7.90
CA LEU A 104 -8.88 -12.41 8.41
C LEU A 104 -9.91 -12.81 7.35
N LYS A 105 -11.09 -13.19 7.82
CA LYS A 105 -12.23 -13.48 6.95
C LYS A 105 -12.95 -12.17 6.62
N ALA A 106 -13.25 -11.94 5.34
CA ALA A 106 -14.15 -10.87 4.93
C ALA A 106 -15.59 -11.20 5.34
N ASP A 107 -16.37 -10.18 5.66
CA ASP A 107 -17.78 -10.35 6.00
C ASP A 107 -18.57 -10.85 4.79
N LYS A 108 -18.25 -10.31 3.61
CA LYS A 108 -18.89 -10.70 2.35
C LYS A 108 -18.02 -10.35 1.15
N ILE A 109 -18.00 -11.24 0.15
CA ILE A 109 -17.40 -10.99 -1.17
C ILE A 109 -18.38 -11.46 -2.23
N VAL A 110 -18.58 -10.64 -3.27
CA VAL A 110 -19.43 -10.98 -4.42
C VAL A 110 -18.70 -10.73 -5.73
N SER A 111 -18.90 -11.62 -6.70
CA SER A 111 -18.52 -11.37 -8.10
C SER A 111 -19.58 -10.49 -8.74
N ILE A 112 -19.15 -9.32 -9.27
CA ILE A 112 -20.03 -8.30 -9.83
C ILE A 112 -20.63 -8.77 -11.14
N ASN A 113 -21.96 -8.78 -11.26
CA ASN A 113 -22.68 -9.22 -12.45
C ASN A 113 -23.61 -8.15 -13.08
N ILE A 114 -23.55 -6.91 -12.59
CA ILE A 114 -24.33 -5.78 -13.11
C ILE A 114 -23.79 -5.20 -14.42
N HIS A 115 -22.92 -5.96 -15.09
CA HIS A 115 -22.44 -5.61 -16.40
C HIS A 115 -23.61 -5.72 -17.38
N ASP A 116 -24.04 -4.59 -17.97
CA ASP A 116 -24.85 -4.61 -19.17
C ASP A 116 -24.10 -5.44 -20.25
N GLN A 117 -24.81 -5.98 -21.22
CA GLN A 117 -24.23 -6.74 -22.35
C GLN A 117 -23.27 -5.92 -23.24
N SER A 118 -22.97 -4.68 -22.82
CA SER A 118 -22.02 -3.77 -23.47
C SER A 118 -20.56 -4.15 -23.18
N THR A 119 -19.71 -3.93 -24.14
CA THR A 119 -18.27 -4.08 -23.97
C THR A 119 -17.76 -3.14 -22.89
N ILE A 120 -17.12 -3.70 -21.84
CA ILE A 120 -16.48 -2.92 -20.81
C ILE A 120 -15.08 -2.58 -21.29
N VAL A 121 -14.84 -1.30 -21.57
CA VAL A 121 -13.53 -0.80 -22.01
C VAL A 121 -12.78 -0.17 -20.85
N PHE A 122 -13.51 0.50 -19.96
CA PHE A 122 -12.95 1.18 -18.80
C PHE A 122 -13.69 0.73 -17.51
N PRO A 123 -13.27 -0.39 -16.89
CA PRO A 123 -14.03 -1.03 -15.82
C PRO A 123 -14.40 -0.12 -14.65
N VAL A 124 -13.49 0.78 -14.25
CA VAL A 124 -13.75 1.73 -13.15
C VAL A 124 -14.93 2.63 -13.50
N LEU A 125 -14.98 3.14 -14.72
CA LEU A 125 -16.03 4.04 -15.20
C LEU A 125 -17.31 3.27 -15.51
N ASP A 126 -17.19 2.12 -16.18
CA ASP A 126 -18.33 1.39 -16.73
C ASP A 126 -19.05 0.51 -15.70
N ALA A 127 -18.31 0.01 -14.68
CA ALA A 127 -18.83 -0.95 -13.71
C ALA A 127 -18.67 -0.48 -12.25
N PHE A 128 -17.47 -0.11 -11.80
CA PHE A 128 -17.21 0.10 -10.37
C PHE A 128 -17.96 1.30 -9.81
N ILE A 129 -18.15 2.36 -10.58
CA ILE A 129 -18.95 3.53 -10.17
C ILE A 129 -20.43 3.16 -10.00
N LYS A 130 -20.99 2.30 -10.84
CA LYS A 130 -22.39 1.82 -10.70
C LYS A 130 -22.58 1.07 -9.38
N VAL A 131 -21.60 0.22 -9.01
CA VAL A 131 -21.57 -0.48 -7.72
C VAL A 131 -21.47 0.51 -6.56
N ALA A 132 -20.54 1.47 -6.64
CA ALA A 132 -20.38 2.49 -5.61
C ALA A 132 -21.65 3.32 -5.43
N ALA A 133 -22.33 3.71 -6.52
CA ALA A 133 -23.60 4.43 -6.48
C ALA A 133 -24.72 3.60 -5.82
N HIS A 134 -24.79 2.30 -6.09
CA HIS A 134 -25.74 1.38 -5.44
C HIS A 134 -25.48 1.31 -3.93
N LEU A 135 -24.23 1.07 -3.53
CA LEU A 135 -23.83 0.96 -2.11
C LEU A 135 -24.04 2.28 -1.34
N SER A 136 -23.80 3.42 -1.99
CA SER A 136 -23.98 4.75 -1.39
C SER A 136 -25.44 5.06 -0.98
N ARG A 137 -26.40 4.35 -1.58
CA ARG A 137 -27.84 4.44 -1.29
C ARG A 137 -28.30 3.36 -0.30
N SER A 138 -27.40 2.81 0.50
CA SER A 138 -27.64 1.68 1.41
C SER A 138 -28.03 0.38 0.68
N GLY A 139 -27.62 0.24 -0.58
CA GLY A 139 -27.77 -1.00 -1.33
C GLY A 139 -26.91 -2.12 -0.75
N THR A 140 -27.32 -3.36 -0.98
CA THR A 140 -26.59 -4.55 -0.48
C THR A 140 -25.74 -5.20 -1.57
N LEU A 141 -24.71 -5.92 -1.17
CA LEU A 141 -23.87 -6.69 -2.09
C LEU A 141 -24.65 -7.82 -2.80
N ASP A 142 -25.73 -8.32 -2.20
CA ASP A 142 -26.55 -9.40 -2.77
C ASP A 142 -27.20 -9.04 -4.10
N VAL A 143 -27.48 -7.76 -4.30
CA VAL A 143 -28.15 -7.27 -5.52
C VAL A 143 -27.16 -7.13 -6.68
N ILE A 144 -25.89 -6.89 -6.39
CA ILE A 144 -24.89 -6.58 -7.42
C ILE A 144 -24.15 -7.80 -7.94
N GLY A 145 -24.29 -8.96 -7.29
CA GLY A 145 -23.54 -10.13 -7.73
C GLY A 145 -23.84 -11.39 -6.96
N LYS A 146 -23.15 -12.46 -7.33
CA LYS A 146 -23.18 -13.75 -6.65
C LYS A 146 -22.02 -13.82 -5.65
N THR A 147 -22.24 -14.52 -4.54
CA THR A 147 -21.18 -14.79 -3.56
C THR A 147 -19.97 -15.43 -4.27
N ALA A 148 -18.80 -14.87 -4.04
CA ALA A 148 -17.54 -15.44 -4.50
C ALA A 148 -16.98 -16.32 -3.38
N ASP A 149 -16.94 -17.64 -3.60
CA ASP A 149 -16.45 -18.60 -2.62
C ASP A 149 -14.91 -18.63 -2.57
N GLN A 150 -14.27 -18.25 -3.66
CA GLN A 150 -12.82 -18.18 -3.79
C GLN A 150 -12.43 -16.85 -4.43
N ILE A 151 -11.29 -16.35 -4.02
CA ILE A 151 -10.63 -15.16 -4.61
C ILE A 151 -9.19 -15.50 -4.93
N ARG A 152 -8.60 -14.78 -5.86
CA ARG A 152 -7.18 -14.95 -6.18
C ARG A 152 -6.33 -14.60 -4.97
N GLU A 153 -5.48 -15.56 -4.58
CA GLU A 153 -4.54 -15.38 -3.46
C GLU A 153 -3.19 -14.89 -4.00
N LEU A 154 -2.74 -13.74 -3.50
CA LEU A 154 -1.36 -13.30 -3.67
C LEU A 154 -0.58 -13.55 -2.39
N VAL A 155 0.56 -14.20 -2.55
CA VAL A 155 1.48 -14.44 -1.43
C VAL A 155 2.34 -13.19 -1.24
N GLU A 156 2.13 -12.48 -0.13
CA GLU A 156 3.05 -11.41 0.27
C GLU A 156 4.43 -12.00 0.55
N LEU A 157 5.47 -11.32 0.05
CA LEU A 157 6.84 -11.67 0.39
C LEU A 157 7.04 -11.55 1.91
N ARG A 158 7.25 -12.67 2.58
CA ARG A 158 7.54 -12.70 4.02
C ARG A 158 9.05 -12.68 4.24
N PRO A 159 9.54 -11.99 5.28
CA PRO A 159 10.95 -12.07 5.63
C PRO A 159 11.30 -13.50 6.06
N VAL A 160 12.50 -13.93 5.70
CA VAL A 160 13.01 -15.27 6.02
C VAL A 160 13.92 -15.17 7.24
N ILE A 161 13.66 -16.01 8.24
CA ILE A 161 14.50 -16.16 9.42
C ILE A 161 15.34 -17.43 9.21
N ASN A 162 16.65 -17.33 9.41
CA ASN A 162 17.50 -18.49 9.29
C ASN A 162 17.29 -19.50 10.45
N MET A 163 17.76 -20.74 10.27
CA MET A 163 17.55 -21.82 11.25
C MET A 163 18.15 -21.52 12.63
N LYS A 164 19.21 -20.70 12.70
CA LYS A 164 19.85 -20.32 13.97
C LYS A 164 19.10 -19.21 14.71
N GLY A 165 18.15 -18.52 14.05
CA GLY A 165 17.46 -17.37 14.62
C GLY A 165 18.37 -16.19 14.91
N ASP A 166 19.44 -16.03 14.15
CA ASP A 166 20.39 -14.93 14.26
C ASP A 166 20.41 -14.00 13.03
N GLN A 167 19.51 -14.27 12.06
CA GLN A 167 19.42 -13.47 10.84
C GLN A 167 17.98 -13.39 10.34
N ILE A 168 17.57 -12.18 9.93
CA ILE A 168 16.35 -11.92 9.17
C ILE A 168 16.76 -11.43 7.78
N VAL A 169 16.25 -12.03 6.73
CA VAL A 169 16.36 -11.54 5.34
C VAL A 169 15.00 -11.05 4.90
N GLY A 170 14.85 -9.77 4.77
CA GLY A 170 13.67 -9.12 4.21
C GLY A 170 13.90 -8.62 2.79
N SER A 171 12.86 -8.06 2.19
CA SER A 171 12.88 -7.46 0.86
C SER A 171 12.29 -6.08 0.89
N VAL A 172 12.74 -5.21 -0.01
CA VAL A 172 12.11 -3.91 -0.27
C VAL A 172 10.73 -4.13 -0.87
N ILE A 173 9.70 -3.54 -0.25
CA ILE A 173 8.30 -3.65 -0.67
C ILE A 173 7.74 -2.34 -1.21
N TYR A 174 8.32 -1.20 -0.83
CA TYR A 174 7.85 0.11 -1.25
C TYR A 174 8.98 1.14 -1.15
N VAL A 175 8.91 2.15 -2.00
CA VAL A 175 9.74 3.37 -1.91
C VAL A 175 8.78 4.55 -1.88
N ASP A 176 8.89 5.38 -0.84
CA ASP A 176 7.99 6.51 -0.65
C ASP A 176 8.39 7.73 -1.50
N ASN A 177 7.60 8.80 -1.40
CA ASN A 177 7.84 10.05 -2.15
C ASN A 177 9.15 10.77 -1.74
N TYR A 178 9.68 10.49 -0.54
CA TYR A 178 10.97 11.02 -0.09
C TYR A 178 12.15 10.14 -0.55
N GLY A 179 11.84 9.01 -1.21
CA GLY A 179 12.80 7.99 -1.59
C GLY A 179 13.32 7.19 -0.40
N ASN A 180 12.55 7.12 0.69
CA ASN A 180 12.83 6.19 1.78
C ASN A 180 12.47 4.78 1.33
N VAL A 181 13.25 3.82 1.78
CA VAL A 181 13.11 2.42 1.38
C VAL A 181 12.43 1.63 2.50
N ILE A 182 11.24 1.13 2.23
CA ILE A 182 10.43 0.37 3.17
C ILE A 182 10.58 -1.14 2.89
N THR A 183 10.80 -1.92 3.94
CA THR A 183 10.99 -3.37 3.85
C THR A 183 9.79 -4.14 4.40
N ASN A 184 9.72 -5.44 4.13
CA ASN A 184 8.75 -6.34 4.76
C ASN A 184 9.15 -6.81 6.16
N ILE A 185 10.27 -6.33 6.72
CA ILE A 185 10.66 -6.62 8.11
C ILE A 185 9.82 -5.76 9.05
N THR A 186 8.92 -6.39 9.79
CA THR A 186 8.08 -5.67 10.75
C THR A 186 8.77 -5.51 12.11
N ARG A 187 8.41 -4.47 12.86
CA ARG A 187 8.86 -4.25 14.25
C ARG A 187 8.62 -5.50 15.11
N LYS A 188 7.49 -6.17 14.91
CA LYS A 188 7.16 -7.39 15.63
C LYS A 188 8.19 -8.49 15.39
N ILE A 189 8.44 -8.85 14.13
CA ILE A 189 9.41 -9.88 13.76
C ILE A 189 10.82 -9.52 14.22
N PHE A 190 11.21 -8.26 14.03
CA PHE A 190 12.51 -7.77 14.48
C PHE A 190 12.69 -7.97 16.00
N ASN A 191 11.72 -7.54 16.82
CA ASN A 191 11.79 -7.62 18.26
C ASN A 191 11.77 -9.08 18.78
N GLU A 192 10.95 -9.94 18.16
CA GLU A 192 10.89 -11.37 18.49
C GLU A 192 12.25 -12.08 18.32
N ILE A 193 13.02 -11.66 17.33
CA ILE A 193 14.33 -12.25 17.03
C ILE A 193 15.45 -11.52 17.76
N CYS A 194 15.38 -10.19 17.86
CA CYS A 194 16.44 -9.37 18.48
C CYS A 194 16.67 -9.73 19.95
N LYS A 195 15.63 -9.84 20.76
CA LYS A 195 15.71 -10.19 22.19
C LYS A 195 16.81 -9.42 22.94
N SER A 196 16.94 -8.11 22.65
CA SER A 196 17.95 -7.22 23.21
C SER A 196 19.42 -7.53 22.84
N ARG A 197 19.65 -8.37 21.81
CA ARG A 197 20.99 -8.61 21.25
C ARG A 197 21.47 -7.41 20.44
N GLY A 198 22.79 -7.27 20.29
CA GLY A 198 23.37 -6.39 19.28
C GLY A 198 22.95 -6.81 17.88
N PHE A 199 22.87 -5.85 16.97
CA PHE A 199 22.49 -6.14 15.58
C PHE A 199 23.19 -5.21 14.59
N THR A 200 23.25 -5.67 13.36
CA THR A 200 23.64 -4.87 12.20
C THR A 200 22.66 -5.13 11.05
N ILE A 201 22.07 -4.04 10.52
CA ILE A 201 21.26 -4.07 9.31
C ILE A 201 22.17 -3.82 8.12
N PHE A 202 22.08 -4.67 7.10
CA PHE A 202 22.83 -4.60 5.85
C PHE A 202 21.87 -4.28 4.71
N ALA A 203 22.13 -3.18 4.03
CA ALA A 203 21.45 -2.74 2.83
C ALA A 203 22.52 -2.57 1.73
N ARG A 204 22.77 -3.61 0.96
CA ARG A 204 23.94 -3.71 0.08
C ARG A 204 25.24 -3.39 0.86
N ASN A 205 25.95 -2.30 0.50
CA ASN A 205 27.18 -1.87 1.15
C ASN A 205 26.96 -0.96 2.37
N VAL A 206 25.71 -0.56 2.64
CA VAL A 206 25.37 0.32 3.75
C VAL A 206 25.02 -0.49 5.00
N LYS A 207 25.51 -0.05 6.16
CA LYS A 207 25.30 -0.71 7.44
C LYS A 207 24.65 0.24 8.43
N PHE A 208 23.67 -0.27 9.19
CA PHE A 208 23.04 0.45 10.31
C PHE A 208 23.18 -0.41 11.57
N ARG A 209 23.59 0.23 12.66
CA ARG A 209 23.78 -0.43 13.98
C ARG A 209 22.83 0.10 15.04
N LYS A 210 21.94 0.98 14.64
CA LYS A 210 20.93 1.58 15.50
C LYS A 210 19.63 1.74 14.71
N VAL A 211 18.52 1.46 15.36
CA VAL A 211 17.18 1.84 14.92
C VAL A 211 16.77 3.01 15.80
N TYR A 212 16.32 4.09 15.20
CA TYR A 212 15.85 5.29 15.86
C TYR A 212 14.33 5.25 16.02
N GLU A 213 13.80 5.97 17.00
CA GLU A 213 12.34 6.08 17.16
C GLU A 213 11.76 7.11 16.17
N THR A 214 12.49 8.21 15.94
CA THR A 214 12.11 9.25 14.98
C THR A 214 13.30 9.62 14.09
N TYR A 215 13.02 10.29 12.97
CA TYR A 215 14.07 10.80 12.08
C TYR A 215 15.00 11.79 12.78
N SER A 216 14.45 12.63 13.67
CA SER A 216 15.20 13.65 14.37
C SER A 216 16.13 13.09 15.45
N ASP A 217 15.87 11.90 16.01
CA ASP A 217 16.72 11.27 17.03
C ASP A 217 18.11 10.88 16.50
N ALA A 218 18.28 10.87 15.18
CA ALA A 218 19.57 10.68 14.55
C ALA A 218 20.49 11.92 14.63
N ILE A 219 19.94 13.08 15.02
CA ILE A 219 20.59 14.38 14.97
C ILE A 219 20.77 14.91 16.40
N ASP A 220 21.97 15.37 16.73
CA ASP A 220 22.23 16.06 18.01
C ASP A 220 21.88 17.55 17.91
N PHE A 221 20.70 17.93 18.36
CA PHE A 221 20.22 19.30 18.35
C PHE A 221 20.87 20.19 19.41
N ASN A 222 21.70 19.66 20.34
CA ASN A 222 22.50 20.46 21.25
C ASN A 222 23.70 21.11 20.55
N ILE A 223 24.09 20.59 19.38
CA ILE A 223 25.15 21.17 18.56
C ILE A 223 24.56 22.31 17.73
N PRO A 224 25.21 23.51 17.66
CA PRO A 224 24.80 24.58 16.79
C PRO A 224 24.66 24.12 15.34
N LYS A 225 23.67 24.66 14.61
CA LYS A 225 23.30 24.21 13.26
C LYS A 225 24.47 24.16 12.29
N GLU A 226 25.38 25.14 12.37
CA GLU A 226 26.56 25.30 11.50
C GLU A 226 27.62 24.22 11.71
N LYS A 227 27.57 23.51 12.83
CA LYS A 227 28.52 22.43 13.20
C LYS A 227 27.84 21.07 13.30
N ARG A 228 26.54 21.00 13.03
CA ARG A 228 25.75 19.81 13.19
C ARG A 228 25.96 18.85 11.99
N ASP A 229 26.30 17.60 12.30
CA ASP A 229 26.41 16.51 11.32
C ASP A 229 25.01 15.98 10.99
N GLU A 230 24.25 16.73 10.17
CA GLU A 230 22.89 16.33 9.76
C GLU A 230 22.77 15.97 8.29
N ASP A 231 23.63 16.51 7.42
CA ASP A 231 23.58 16.28 5.99
C ASP A 231 23.93 14.84 5.62
N GLY A 232 23.05 14.19 4.87
CA GLY A 232 23.26 12.82 4.43
C GLY A 232 23.23 11.77 5.55
N LYS A 233 22.73 12.13 6.76
CA LYS A 233 22.62 11.19 7.89
C LYS A 233 21.70 10.05 7.54
N LYS A 234 22.26 8.84 7.49
CA LYS A 234 21.48 7.62 7.23
C LYS A 234 20.77 7.15 8.48
N ILE A 235 19.53 6.74 8.33
CA ILE A 235 18.61 6.42 9.40
C ILE A 235 17.95 5.07 9.10
N ALA A 236 17.84 4.23 10.13
CA ALA A 236 16.93 3.10 10.13
C ALA A 236 15.92 3.33 11.25
N LEU A 237 14.64 3.17 10.97
CA LEU A 237 13.55 3.31 11.93
C LEU A 237 12.40 2.37 11.56
N PHE A 238 11.43 2.20 12.44
CA PHE A 238 10.16 1.59 12.07
C PHE A 238 9.13 2.68 11.84
N ASN A 239 8.58 2.72 10.64
CA ASN A 239 7.57 3.70 10.25
C ASN A 239 6.21 3.46 10.96
N ASP A 240 5.23 4.30 10.69
CA ASP A 240 3.86 4.23 11.25
C ASP A 240 3.09 2.97 10.83
N ALA A 241 3.52 2.30 9.75
CA ALA A 241 3.01 1.00 9.33
C ALA A 241 3.76 -0.18 9.99
N ASP A 242 4.63 0.07 10.97
CA ASP A 242 5.48 -0.91 11.67
C ASP A 242 6.47 -1.67 10.78
N HIS A 243 6.83 -1.13 9.62
CA HIS A 243 7.84 -1.68 8.74
C HIS A 243 9.21 -1.00 8.95
N LEU A 244 10.28 -1.81 8.90
CA LEU A 244 11.64 -1.28 8.90
C LEU A 244 11.86 -0.44 7.65
N GLU A 245 12.16 0.83 7.88
CA GLU A 245 12.43 1.84 6.88
C GLU A 245 13.87 2.30 6.95
N LEU A 246 14.49 2.47 5.78
CA LEU A 246 15.81 3.02 5.62
C LEU A 246 15.69 4.38 4.93
N ALA A 247 16.22 5.41 5.55
CA ALA A 247 16.07 6.79 5.14
C ALA A 247 17.40 7.56 5.18
N ILE A 248 17.39 8.74 4.59
CA ILE A 248 18.43 9.76 4.75
C ILE A 248 17.76 11.04 5.26
N TYR A 249 18.31 11.61 6.32
CA TYR A 249 17.73 12.80 6.95
C TYR A 249 17.58 13.95 5.95
N LYS A 250 16.36 14.46 5.81
CA LYS A 250 16.00 15.56 4.90
C LYS A 250 16.51 15.37 3.46
N SER A 251 16.61 14.14 3.00
CA SER A 251 16.97 13.84 1.61
C SER A 251 15.91 14.36 0.63
N ASN A 252 16.34 14.63 -0.61
CA ASN A 252 15.44 15.00 -1.68
C ASN A 252 15.83 14.20 -2.94
N PRO A 253 14.98 13.27 -3.40
CA PRO A 253 15.28 12.43 -4.56
C PRO A 253 15.49 13.19 -5.86
N HIS A 254 14.97 14.44 -5.95
CA HIS A 254 15.09 15.27 -7.14
C HIS A 254 16.35 16.16 -7.19
N SER A 255 17.12 16.22 -6.10
CA SER A 255 18.29 17.09 -6.03
C SER A 255 19.56 16.38 -5.51
N VAL A 256 19.57 16.01 -4.23
CA VAL A 256 20.76 15.44 -3.56
C VAL A 256 20.75 13.92 -3.50
N GLY A 257 19.71 13.29 -4.00
CA GLY A 257 19.49 11.85 -3.88
C GLY A 257 18.73 11.47 -2.61
N SER A 258 18.42 10.20 -2.48
CA SER A 258 17.61 9.62 -1.40
C SER A 258 18.16 8.26 -0.98
N ALA A 259 17.56 7.63 0.02
CA ALA A 259 17.94 6.27 0.42
C ALA A 259 17.85 5.29 -0.76
N PHE A 260 16.78 5.38 -1.56
CA PHE A 260 16.63 4.58 -2.78
C PHE A 260 17.83 4.71 -3.71
N SER A 261 18.20 5.94 -4.12
CA SER A 261 19.27 6.17 -5.09
C SER A 261 20.67 5.96 -4.51
N LEU A 262 20.90 6.45 -3.27
CA LEU A 262 22.26 6.43 -2.68
C LEU A 262 22.63 5.08 -2.05
N PHE A 263 21.65 4.28 -1.59
CA PHE A 263 21.91 2.91 -1.16
C PHE A 263 21.80 1.93 -2.31
N GLY A 264 21.26 2.39 -3.45
CA GLY A 264 21.08 1.59 -4.66
C GLY A 264 20.11 0.44 -4.46
N LEU A 265 19.06 0.62 -3.67
CA LEU A 265 18.06 -0.40 -3.36
C LEU A 265 16.85 -0.25 -4.28
N GLU A 266 16.45 -1.33 -4.90
CA GLU A 266 15.28 -1.41 -5.76
C GLU A 266 14.19 -2.30 -5.15
N TYR A 267 13.00 -2.24 -5.70
CA TYR A 267 11.90 -3.13 -5.33
C TYR A 267 12.34 -4.60 -5.38
N ARG A 268 12.04 -5.37 -4.32
CA ARG A 268 12.47 -6.75 -4.07
C ARG A 268 13.95 -6.96 -3.73
N ASP A 269 14.78 -5.93 -3.69
CA ASP A 269 16.13 -6.09 -3.17
C ASP A 269 16.14 -6.55 -1.71
N SER A 270 17.13 -7.34 -1.35
CA SER A 270 17.23 -7.88 0.01
C SER A 270 17.83 -6.88 0.99
N VAL A 271 17.24 -6.83 2.17
CA VAL A 271 17.78 -6.16 3.36
C VAL A 271 17.94 -7.21 4.45
N THR A 272 19.13 -7.30 5.02
CA THR A 272 19.47 -8.34 5.98
C THR A 272 19.74 -7.74 7.36
N VAL A 273 19.12 -8.27 8.40
CA VAL A 273 19.47 -7.99 9.80
C VAL A 273 20.22 -9.19 10.36
N LYS A 274 21.42 -8.96 10.90
CA LYS A 274 22.20 -9.97 11.63
C LYS A 274 22.28 -9.59 13.10
N PHE A 275 22.01 -10.55 13.96
CA PHE A 275 22.08 -10.41 15.43
C PHE A 275 23.34 -11.07 15.96
N GLU A 276 23.91 -10.48 17.02
CA GLU A 276 25.12 -10.94 17.70
C GLU A 276 24.85 -12.03 18.74
#